data_0315a1387909af688b7b1bf19d2a3dfb
#
_entry.id   0315a1387909af688b7b1bf19d2a3dfb
#
_cell.length_a   1.000
_cell.length_b   1.000
_cell.length_c   1.000
_cell.angle_alpha   90.00
_cell.angle_beta   90.00
_cell.angle_gamma   90.00
#
_symmetry.space_group_name_H-M   'P 1'
#
loop_
_entity.id
_entity.type
_entity.pdbx_description
1 polymer ?
#
loop_
_entity_poly.entity_id
_entity_poly.type
_entity_poly.pdbx_seq_one_letter_code
_entity_poly.pdbx_strand_id
1 'polypeptide(L)'
;YGLLCCQDKLLNYFSNEEIEYLETWLNSINEIEFPQNNWLLFLLIVNCGLKKNNLRYSQAKIDEAKAKINDLYVGNGWYQDGVASQRDYYIAFGFHFYSMILSKYTDEFDRETVKERCWKFQEDFKYWIDQQGRTLQFGRSLSYRFGHVAFWVGQVVSENYNYELSEVKEIIFRNLNYWHDFLITQNNMITVGCGYPNLLLSEDYNAPGSPAWALKAFVLLTLPGSHSF
;
A
#
# COMPACT_ATOMS: atom_id res chain seq x y z
N TYR A 1 -6.79 -4.24 7.40
CA TYR A 1 -5.58 -3.46 7.72
C TYR A 1 -5.52 -3.11 9.21
N GLY A 2 -6.60 -2.56 9.78
CA GLY A 2 -6.67 -2.27 11.22
C GLY A 2 -6.37 -3.47 12.10
N LEU A 3 -6.97 -4.63 11.82
CA LEU A 3 -6.69 -5.89 12.53
C LEU A 3 -5.21 -6.29 12.48
N LEU A 4 -4.54 -6.03 11.35
CA LEU A 4 -3.13 -6.36 11.18
C LEU A 4 -2.21 -5.45 12.00
N CYS A 5 -2.47 -4.13 11.97
CA CYS A 5 -1.57 -3.12 12.52
C CYS A 5 -1.86 -2.75 13.99
N CYS A 6 -3.14 -2.79 14.42
CA CYS A 6 -3.56 -2.36 15.76
C CYS A 6 -3.57 -3.49 16.80
N GLN A 7 -3.26 -4.72 16.40
CA GLN A 7 -3.25 -5.91 17.27
C GLN A 7 -4.56 -6.05 18.09
N ASP A 8 -4.47 -6.68 19.25
CA ASP A 8 -5.60 -6.99 20.13
C ASP A 8 -6.40 -5.77 20.59
N LYS A 9 -5.81 -4.57 20.47
CA LYS A 9 -6.46 -3.34 20.94
C LYS A 9 -7.75 -3.02 20.19
N LEU A 10 -7.80 -3.31 18.88
CA LEU A 10 -8.99 -2.99 18.09
C LEU A 10 -10.18 -3.86 18.48
N LEU A 11 -9.98 -5.16 18.68
CA LEU A 11 -11.07 -6.09 19.01
C LEU A 11 -11.64 -5.86 20.40
N ASN A 12 -10.89 -5.24 21.32
CA ASN A 12 -11.39 -4.91 22.66
C ASN A 12 -12.55 -3.89 22.66
N TYR A 13 -12.80 -3.21 21.55
CA TYR A 13 -13.91 -2.27 21.40
C TYR A 13 -15.19 -2.91 20.86
N PHE A 14 -15.15 -4.23 20.52
CA PHE A 14 -16.27 -4.95 19.95
C PHE A 14 -16.79 -6.02 20.91
N SER A 15 -18.08 -6.25 20.90
CA SER A 15 -18.70 -7.40 21.56
C SER A 15 -18.33 -8.71 20.82
N ASN A 16 -18.53 -9.85 21.46
CA ASN A 16 -18.29 -11.16 20.84
C ASN A 16 -19.15 -11.36 19.57
N GLU A 17 -20.39 -10.90 19.59
CA GLU A 17 -21.31 -10.98 18.44
C GLU A 17 -20.79 -10.12 17.26
N GLU A 18 -20.30 -8.92 17.52
CA GLU A 18 -19.71 -8.05 16.50
C GLU A 18 -18.41 -8.62 15.94
N ILE A 19 -17.60 -9.28 16.77
CA ILE A 19 -16.38 -9.98 16.32
C ILE A 19 -16.76 -11.17 15.42
N GLU A 20 -17.74 -11.96 15.77
CA GLU A 20 -18.22 -13.09 14.96
C GLU A 20 -18.77 -12.62 13.60
N TYR A 21 -19.53 -11.54 13.61
CA TYR A 21 -20.03 -10.92 12.38
C TYR A 21 -18.87 -10.41 11.50
N LEU A 22 -17.93 -9.68 12.10
CA LEU A 22 -16.74 -9.17 11.40
C LEU A 22 -15.90 -10.30 10.81
N GLU A 23 -15.67 -11.37 11.60
CA GLU A 23 -14.95 -12.55 11.14
C GLU A 23 -15.64 -13.20 9.94
N THR A 24 -16.94 -13.41 10.04
CA THR A 24 -17.72 -14.03 8.96
C THR A 24 -17.68 -13.18 7.69
N TRP A 25 -17.87 -11.88 7.83
CA TRP A 25 -17.80 -10.94 6.70
C TRP A 25 -16.42 -10.91 6.05
N LEU A 26 -15.35 -10.83 6.84
CA LEU A 26 -13.99 -10.82 6.31
C LEU A 26 -13.61 -12.16 5.66
N ASN A 27 -14.08 -13.29 6.18
CA ASN A 27 -13.82 -14.60 5.58
C ASN A 27 -14.49 -14.78 4.21
N SER A 28 -15.53 -14.04 3.87
CA SER A 28 -16.16 -14.11 2.54
C SER A 28 -15.17 -13.77 1.40
N ILE A 29 -14.07 -13.09 1.70
CA ILE A 29 -12.99 -12.83 0.73
C ILE A 29 -12.38 -14.12 0.17
N ASN A 30 -12.41 -15.21 0.95
CA ASN A 30 -11.85 -16.50 0.54
C ASN A 30 -12.73 -17.26 -0.47
N GLU A 31 -13.98 -16.82 -0.66
CA GLU A 31 -14.91 -17.35 -1.65
C GLU A 31 -14.79 -16.65 -3.00
N ILE A 32 -14.03 -15.55 -3.06
CA ILE A 32 -13.85 -14.74 -4.27
C ILE A 32 -12.62 -15.23 -5.03
N GLU A 33 -12.76 -15.38 -6.35
CA GLU A 33 -11.63 -15.61 -7.24
C GLU A 33 -10.98 -14.27 -7.60
N PHE A 34 -9.71 -14.11 -7.19
CA PHE A 34 -8.95 -12.90 -7.46
C PHE A 34 -8.14 -13.01 -8.76
N PRO A 35 -8.10 -11.96 -9.58
CA PRO A 35 -7.17 -11.89 -10.69
C PRO A 35 -5.72 -11.94 -10.19
N GLN A 36 -4.83 -12.49 -11.02
CA GLN A 36 -3.41 -12.56 -10.70
C GLN A 36 -2.74 -11.20 -10.90
N ASN A 37 -2.92 -10.33 -9.93
CA ASN A 37 -2.40 -8.96 -9.90
C ASN A 37 -2.23 -8.46 -8.45
N ASN A 38 -2.06 -7.16 -8.25
CA ASN A 38 -1.90 -6.55 -6.93
C ASN A 38 -3.07 -6.81 -5.95
N TRP A 39 -4.24 -7.20 -6.41
CA TRP A 39 -5.40 -7.50 -5.54
C TRP A 39 -5.18 -8.72 -4.64
N LEU A 40 -4.28 -9.63 -5.01
CA LEU A 40 -3.87 -10.73 -4.14
C LEU A 40 -3.32 -10.25 -2.79
N LEU A 41 -2.77 -9.04 -2.74
CA LEU A 41 -2.27 -8.45 -1.49
C LEU A 41 -3.41 -8.09 -0.53
N PHE A 42 -4.61 -7.76 -1.02
CA PHE A 42 -5.77 -7.56 -0.15
C PHE A 42 -6.23 -8.86 0.48
N LEU A 43 -6.28 -9.95 -0.30
CA LEU A 43 -6.57 -11.30 0.22
C LEU A 43 -5.59 -11.67 1.34
N LEU A 44 -4.30 -11.39 1.14
CA LEU A 44 -3.26 -11.63 2.16
C LEU A 44 -3.46 -10.78 3.40
N ILE A 45 -3.69 -9.47 3.25
CA ILE A 45 -3.87 -8.55 4.38
C ILE A 45 -5.05 -8.97 5.25
N VAL A 46 -6.16 -9.40 4.64
CA VAL A 46 -7.35 -9.84 5.38
C VAL A 46 -7.04 -11.14 6.13
N ASN A 47 -6.55 -12.19 5.45
CA ASN A 47 -6.27 -13.47 6.10
C ASN A 47 -5.17 -13.36 7.17
N CYS A 48 -4.12 -12.59 6.91
CA CYS A 48 -3.06 -12.35 7.90
C CYS A 48 -3.57 -11.54 9.10
N GLY A 49 -4.47 -10.58 8.88
CA GLY A 49 -5.12 -9.85 9.95
C GLY A 49 -6.01 -10.73 10.82
N LEU A 50 -6.78 -11.63 10.22
CA LEU A 50 -7.58 -12.63 10.92
C LEU A 50 -6.69 -13.60 11.71
N LYS A 51 -5.66 -14.18 11.07
CA LYS A 51 -4.70 -15.08 11.70
C LYS A 51 -4.06 -14.47 12.93
N LYS A 52 -3.58 -13.24 12.82
CA LYS A 52 -2.90 -12.52 13.91
C LYS A 52 -3.78 -12.30 15.14
N ASN A 53 -5.09 -12.21 14.95
CA ASN A 53 -6.07 -12.01 16.00
C ASN A 53 -6.74 -13.32 16.45
N ASN A 54 -6.20 -14.48 16.08
CA ASN A 54 -6.74 -15.80 16.39
C ASN A 54 -8.20 -16.00 15.90
N LEU A 55 -8.57 -15.32 14.83
CA LEU A 55 -9.85 -15.48 14.14
C LEU A 55 -9.72 -16.52 13.03
N ARG A 56 -10.84 -17.04 12.54
CA ARG A 56 -10.87 -18.00 11.43
C ARG A 56 -10.30 -17.37 10.16
N TYR A 57 -9.40 -18.04 9.48
CA TYR A 57 -8.73 -17.61 8.24
C TYR A 57 -8.44 -18.81 7.34
N SER A 58 -7.93 -18.59 6.14
CA SER A 58 -7.52 -19.63 5.21
C SER A 58 -6.00 -19.60 4.94
N GLN A 59 -5.25 -20.55 5.52
CA GLN A 59 -3.83 -20.71 5.23
C GLN A 59 -3.60 -21.09 3.76
N ALA A 60 -4.44 -21.96 3.19
CA ALA A 60 -4.35 -22.35 1.80
C ALA A 60 -4.44 -21.15 0.84
N LYS A 61 -5.33 -20.18 1.14
CA LYS A 61 -5.43 -18.95 0.35
C LYS A 61 -4.23 -18.02 0.54
N ILE A 62 -3.64 -17.98 1.74
CA ILE A 62 -2.38 -17.25 1.97
C ILE A 62 -1.27 -17.85 1.09
N ASP A 63 -1.09 -19.16 1.12
CA ASP A 63 0.00 -19.85 0.40
C ASP A 63 -0.17 -19.72 -1.12
N GLU A 64 -1.40 -19.88 -1.61
CA GLU A 64 -1.74 -19.69 -3.03
C GLU A 64 -1.43 -18.26 -3.50
N ALA A 65 -1.86 -17.25 -2.74
CA ALA A 65 -1.66 -15.85 -3.10
C ALA A 65 -0.16 -15.46 -3.06
N LYS A 66 0.60 -15.96 -2.07
CA LYS A 66 2.06 -15.77 -2.00
C LYS A 66 2.77 -16.35 -3.21
N ALA A 67 2.41 -17.56 -3.63
CA ALA A 67 2.98 -18.20 -4.82
C ALA A 67 2.71 -17.34 -6.07
N LYS A 68 1.45 -16.96 -6.29
CA LYS A 68 1.06 -16.11 -7.43
C LYS A 68 1.77 -14.75 -7.43
N ILE A 69 1.97 -14.10 -6.26
CA ILE A 69 2.71 -12.84 -6.16
C ILE A 69 4.19 -13.05 -6.53
N ASN A 70 4.79 -14.16 -6.11
CA ASN A 70 6.16 -14.47 -6.50
C ASN A 70 6.31 -14.69 -8.01
N ASP A 71 5.33 -15.33 -8.66
CA ASP A 71 5.30 -15.51 -10.10
C ASP A 71 5.22 -14.18 -10.89
N LEU A 72 4.69 -13.13 -10.25
CA LEU A 72 4.64 -11.78 -10.82
C LEU A 72 5.96 -11.01 -10.69
N TYR A 73 6.93 -11.53 -9.93
CA TYR A 73 8.23 -10.87 -9.78
C TYR A 73 9.09 -11.07 -11.04
N VAL A 74 9.52 -9.98 -11.65
CA VAL A 74 10.27 -9.98 -12.94
C VAL A 74 11.74 -9.61 -12.78
N GLY A 75 12.23 -9.50 -11.55
CA GLY A 75 13.62 -9.16 -11.25
C GLY A 75 13.84 -7.67 -10.97
N ASN A 76 15.00 -7.33 -10.44
CA ASN A 76 15.45 -5.97 -10.11
C ASN A 76 14.45 -5.15 -9.29
N GLY A 77 13.71 -5.82 -8.39
CA GLY A 77 12.68 -5.18 -7.58
C GLY A 77 11.34 -4.96 -8.29
N TRP A 78 11.24 -5.23 -9.58
CA TRP A 78 10.02 -5.00 -10.33
C TRP A 78 9.08 -6.21 -10.31
N TYR A 79 7.79 -5.90 -10.32
CA TYR A 79 6.71 -6.85 -10.56
C TYR A 79 5.97 -6.47 -11.85
N GLN A 80 5.29 -7.44 -12.45
CA GLN A 80 4.26 -7.14 -13.44
C GLN A 80 2.89 -7.19 -12.77
N ASP A 81 2.03 -6.21 -13.05
CA ASP A 81 0.70 -6.15 -12.45
C ASP A 81 -0.35 -6.69 -13.42
N GLY A 82 -0.56 -8.00 -13.36
CA GLY A 82 -1.47 -8.72 -14.23
C GLY A 82 -0.85 -9.16 -15.57
N VAL A 83 -1.71 -9.63 -16.47
CA VAL A 83 -1.31 -10.21 -17.74
C VAL A 83 -0.75 -9.20 -18.75
N ALA A 84 -1.07 -7.94 -18.60
CA ALA A 84 -0.63 -6.87 -19.51
C ALA A 84 0.79 -6.36 -19.23
N SER A 85 1.54 -7.01 -18.34
CA SER A 85 2.90 -6.61 -17.95
C SER A 85 3.01 -5.15 -17.50
N GLN A 86 1.96 -4.59 -16.94
CA GLN A 86 1.94 -3.21 -16.48
C GLN A 86 2.94 -2.99 -15.34
N ARG A 87 3.71 -1.91 -15.45
CA ARG A 87 4.69 -1.45 -14.47
C ARG A 87 4.50 0.04 -14.27
N ASP A 88 3.74 0.38 -13.24
CA ASP A 88 3.38 1.74 -12.89
C ASP A 88 3.42 1.94 -11.38
N TYR A 89 2.78 2.97 -10.86
CA TYR A 89 2.75 3.25 -9.43
C TYR A 89 2.17 2.13 -8.55
N TYR A 90 1.39 1.19 -9.11
CA TYR A 90 0.90 0.02 -8.35
C TYR A 90 2.03 -0.90 -7.88
N ILE A 91 3.20 -0.88 -8.56
CA ILE A 91 4.36 -1.60 -8.05
C ILE A 91 4.84 -0.97 -6.74
N ALA A 92 4.89 0.36 -6.68
CA ALA A 92 5.31 1.11 -5.51
C ALA A 92 4.29 1.02 -4.36
N PHE A 93 3.07 1.53 -4.58
CA PHE A 93 2.06 1.66 -3.52
C PHE A 93 1.18 0.41 -3.31
N GLY A 94 1.25 -0.55 -4.19
CA GLY A 94 0.62 -1.86 -4.08
C GLY A 94 1.62 -2.92 -3.63
N PHE A 95 2.38 -3.49 -4.57
CA PHE A 95 3.26 -4.63 -4.28
C PHE A 95 4.24 -4.37 -3.15
N HIS A 96 5.07 -3.34 -3.25
CA HIS A 96 6.08 -3.08 -2.23
C HIS A 96 5.49 -2.58 -0.92
N PHE A 97 4.58 -1.61 -0.95
CA PHE A 97 3.99 -1.06 0.26
C PHE A 97 3.33 -2.15 1.11
N TYR A 98 2.46 -2.97 0.51
CA TYR A 98 1.77 -4.02 1.27
C TYR A 98 2.68 -5.17 1.67
N SER A 99 3.68 -5.54 0.84
CA SER A 99 4.68 -6.54 1.23
C SER A 99 5.49 -6.09 2.43
N MET A 100 5.89 -4.82 2.50
CA MET A 100 6.57 -4.24 3.66
C MET A 100 5.71 -4.28 4.91
N ILE A 101 4.44 -3.90 4.81
CA ILE A 101 3.50 -3.97 5.93
C ILE A 101 3.29 -5.41 6.39
N LEU A 102 3.09 -6.35 5.46
CA LEU A 102 2.93 -7.77 5.79
C LEU A 102 4.18 -8.34 6.46
N SER A 103 5.38 -8.04 5.96
CA SER A 103 6.64 -8.51 6.54
C SER A 103 6.94 -7.91 7.92
N LYS A 104 6.41 -6.71 8.22
CA LYS A 104 6.54 -6.11 9.56
C LYS A 104 5.63 -6.78 10.59
N TYR A 105 4.40 -7.07 10.21
CA TYR A 105 3.36 -7.45 11.15
C TYR A 105 3.03 -8.95 11.17
N THR A 106 3.65 -9.75 10.28
CA THR A 106 3.43 -11.20 10.18
C THR A 106 4.72 -11.93 9.80
N ASP A 107 4.76 -13.25 10.04
CA ASP A 107 5.85 -14.13 9.62
C ASP A 107 5.57 -14.76 8.23
N GLU A 108 4.50 -14.35 7.56
CA GLU A 108 4.11 -14.90 6.24
C GLU A 108 4.99 -14.40 5.11
N PHE A 109 5.65 -13.26 5.28
CA PHE A 109 6.57 -12.70 4.31
C PHE A 109 7.98 -12.66 4.90
N ASP A 110 8.93 -13.28 4.20
CA ASP A 110 10.35 -13.20 4.57
C ASP A 110 10.86 -11.77 4.46
N ARG A 111 11.29 -11.20 5.59
CA ARG A 111 11.72 -9.80 5.69
C ARG A 111 12.91 -9.49 4.80
N GLU A 112 13.88 -10.39 4.69
CA GLU A 112 15.09 -10.16 3.90
C GLU A 112 14.77 -10.17 2.40
N THR A 113 13.92 -11.07 1.93
CA THR A 113 13.44 -11.07 0.54
C THR A 113 12.69 -9.77 0.20
N VAL A 114 11.78 -9.32 1.08
CA VAL A 114 11.05 -8.06 0.86
C VAL A 114 12.02 -6.88 0.82
N LYS A 115 12.97 -6.84 1.73
CA LYS A 115 14.00 -5.80 1.85
C LYS A 115 14.86 -5.73 0.58
N GLU A 116 15.39 -6.86 0.13
CA GLU A 116 16.20 -6.94 -1.09
C GLU A 116 15.43 -6.43 -2.31
N ARG A 117 14.17 -6.87 -2.48
CA ARG A 117 13.34 -6.44 -3.60
C ARG A 117 13.02 -4.95 -3.54
N CYS A 118 12.73 -4.40 -2.34
CA CYS A 118 12.51 -2.97 -2.15
C CYS A 118 13.75 -2.15 -2.48
N TRP A 119 14.93 -2.59 -2.05
CA TRP A 119 16.19 -1.88 -2.30
C TRP A 119 16.58 -1.86 -3.77
N LYS A 120 16.32 -2.95 -4.50
CA LYS A 120 16.51 -2.98 -5.94
C LYS A 120 15.53 -2.07 -6.67
N PHE A 121 14.25 -2.06 -6.27
CA PHE A 121 13.24 -1.22 -6.88
C PHE A 121 13.49 0.27 -6.69
N GLN A 122 13.94 0.69 -5.52
CA GLN A 122 14.16 2.11 -5.22
C GLN A 122 15.25 2.74 -6.08
N GLU A 123 16.24 1.94 -6.59
CA GLU A 123 17.29 2.46 -7.46
C GLU A 123 16.74 3.05 -8.77
N ASP A 124 15.65 2.51 -9.26
CA ASP A 124 14.92 3.04 -10.41
C ASP A 124 13.85 4.05 -9.99
N PHE A 125 13.08 3.72 -8.93
CA PHE A 125 11.91 4.49 -8.54
C PHE A 125 12.25 5.88 -7.97
N LYS A 126 13.45 6.09 -7.44
CA LYS A 126 13.90 7.40 -6.95
C LYS A 126 13.85 8.49 -8.04
N TYR A 127 13.97 8.13 -9.31
CA TYR A 127 13.89 9.06 -10.44
C TYR A 127 12.47 9.42 -10.86
N TRP A 128 11.46 8.79 -10.26
CA TRP A 128 10.05 9.08 -10.54
C TRP A 128 9.51 10.29 -9.76
N ILE A 129 10.31 10.83 -8.86
CA ILE A 129 9.99 12.05 -8.10
C ILE A 129 11.14 13.03 -8.32
N ASP A 130 10.83 14.18 -8.88
CA ASP A 130 11.85 15.21 -9.16
C ASP A 130 12.23 16.01 -7.91
N GLN A 131 13.19 16.94 -8.10
CA GLN A 131 13.70 17.78 -7.01
C GLN A 131 12.63 18.73 -6.43
N GLN A 132 11.58 19.02 -7.16
CA GLN A 132 10.43 19.81 -6.70
C GLN A 132 9.32 18.97 -6.03
N GLY A 133 9.51 17.67 -5.97
CA GLY A 133 8.53 16.73 -5.42
C GLY A 133 7.42 16.31 -6.40
N ARG A 134 7.54 16.69 -7.68
CA ARG A 134 6.57 16.28 -8.70
C ARG A 134 6.79 14.81 -9.05
N THR A 135 5.69 14.08 -9.16
CA THR A 135 5.72 12.69 -9.61
C THR A 135 5.61 12.60 -11.12
N LEU A 136 6.29 11.63 -11.71
CA LEU A 136 6.19 11.32 -13.14
C LEU A 136 4.74 11.04 -13.51
N GLN A 137 4.23 11.74 -14.52
CA GLN A 137 2.87 11.55 -15.03
C GLN A 137 2.84 10.33 -15.98
N PHE A 138 2.83 9.14 -15.39
CA PHE A 138 2.93 7.88 -16.12
C PHE A 138 2.04 6.80 -15.51
N GLY A 139 1.39 6.01 -16.38
CA GLY A 139 0.54 4.91 -15.97
C GLY A 139 -0.81 5.36 -15.44
N ARG A 140 -1.43 4.52 -14.64
CA ARG A 140 -2.78 4.68 -14.11
C ARG A 140 -2.79 5.23 -12.68
N SER A 141 -3.98 5.63 -12.23
CA SER A 141 -4.25 6.08 -10.86
C SER A 141 -3.47 7.33 -10.45
N LEU A 142 -3.27 8.23 -11.40
CA LEU A 142 -2.63 9.52 -11.15
C LEU A 142 -3.45 10.40 -10.19
N SER A 143 -4.74 10.11 -10.04
CA SER A 143 -5.61 10.74 -9.04
C SER A 143 -5.20 10.48 -7.59
N TYR A 144 -4.35 9.48 -7.34
CA TYR A 144 -3.87 9.18 -5.98
C TYR A 144 -2.73 10.09 -5.52
N ARG A 145 -2.26 10.99 -6.36
CA ARG A 145 -1.36 12.12 -6.06
C ARG A 145 -0.24 11.75 -5.09
N PHE A 146 -0.26 12.31 -3.87
CA PHE A 146 0.75 12.03 -2.84
C PHE A 146 0.75 10.58 -2.30
N GLY A 147 -0.22 9.74 -2.68
CA GLY A 147 -0.15 8.28 -2.47
C GLY A 147 1.03 7.63 -3.19
N HIS A 148 1.60 8.29 -4.20
CA HIS A 148 2.78 7.81 -4.92
C HIS A 148 4.02 7.67 -4.02
N VAL A 149 4.12 8.42 -2.91
CA VAL A 149 5.19 8.25 -1.92
C VAL A 149 4.96 7.13 -0.92
N ALA A 150 3.86 6.38 -1.02
CA ALA A 150 3.58 5.28 -0.08
C ALA A 150 4.70 4.23 -0.02
N PHE A 151 5.46 4.03 -1.10
CA PHE A 151 6.64 3.18 -1.09
C PHE A 151 7.66 3.63 -0.03
N TRP A 152 8.04 4.90 -0.07
CA TRP A 152 9.00 5.51 0.86
C TRP A 152 8.47 5.52 2.30
N VAL A 153 7.20 5.80 2.45
CA VAL A 153 6.48 5.71 3.74
C VAL A 153 6.49 4.28 4.28
N GLY A 154 6.23 3.30 3.41
CA GLY A 154 6.29 1.87 3.76
C GLY A 154 7.67 1.46 4.27
N GLN A 155 8.76 1.95 3.65
CA GLN A 155 10.13 1.71 4.10
C GLN A 155 10.36 2.25 5.52
N VAL A 156 9.92 3.48 5.81
CA VAL A 156 10.07 4.06 7.15
C VAL A 156 9.27 3.26 8.18
N VAL A 157 7.99 3.01 7.92
CA VAL A 157 7.10 2.30 8.85
C VAL A 157 7.57 0.87 9.10
N SER A 158 8.11 0.19 8.10
CA SER A 158 8.61 -1.19 8.24
C SER A 158 10.08 -1.28 8.67
N GLU A 159 10.77 -0.13 8.82
CA GLU A 159 12.21 -0.07 9.10
C GLU A 159 13.05 -0.77 8.03
N ASN A 160 12.63 -0.64 6.77
CA ASN A 160 13.19 -1.35 5.62
C ASN A 160 13.87 -0.40 4.63
N TYR A 161 14.53 0.64 5.12
CA TYR A 161 15.27 1.62 4.31
C TYR A 161 16.77 1.30 4.31
N ASN A 162 17.45 1.62 3.21
CA ASN A 162 18.92 1.58 3.08
C ASN A 162 19.50 2.93 2.66
N TYR A 163 18.67 3.96 2.53
CA TYR A 163 19.08 5.36 2.44
C TYR A 163 19.11 5.97 3.83
N GLU A 164 19.83 7.08 3.97
CA GLU A 164 19.74 7.87 5.18
C GLU A 164 18.28 8.30 5.41
N LEU A 165 17.82 8.19 6.63
CA LEU A 165 16.42 8.50 6.97
C LEU A 165 16.04 9.94 6.60
N SER A 166 17.02 10.86 6.65
CA SER A 166 16.88 12.25 6.20
C SER A 166 16.55 12.37 4.71
N GLU A 167 17.16 11.53 3.86
CA GLU A 167 16.90 11.52 2.41
C GLU A 167 15.49 11.02 2.12
N VAL A 168 15.09 9.93 2.78
CA VAL A 168 13.72 9.39 2.66
C VAL A 168 12.69 10.41 3.12
N LYS A 169 12.95 11.07 4.23
CA LYS A 169 12.13 12.15 4.78
C LYS A 169 12.00 13.31 3.78
N GLU A 170 13.10 13.72 3.18
CA GLU A 170 13.11 14.79 2.18
C GLU A 170 12.24 14.45 0.96
N ILE A 171 12.34 13.23 0.42
CA ILE A 171 11.52 12.78 -0.70
C ILE A 171 10.03 12.86 -0.35
N ILE A 172 9.65 12.36 0.82
CA ILE A 172 8.25 12.35 1.26
C ILE A 172 7.73 13.78 1.43
N PHE A 173 8.46 14.64 2.15
CA PHE A 173 7.99 16.00 2.42
C PHE A 173 8.00 16.89 1.19
N ARG A 174 8.95 16.76 0.27
CA ARG A 174 8.91 17.47 -1.02
C ARG A 174 7.65 17.13 -1.80
N ASN A 175 7.30 15.86 -1.88
CA ASN A 175 6.08 15.44 -2.58
C ASN A 175 4.80 15.92 -1.88
N LEU A 176 4.73 15.81 -0.57
CA LEU A 176 3.57 16.30 0.19
C LEU A 176 3.41 17.83 0.03
N ASN A 177 4.50 18.58 0.12
CA ASN A 177 4.49 20.03 -0.08
C ASN A 177 4.05 20.41 -1.50
N TYR A 178 4.57 19.71 -2.52
CA TYR A 178 4.14 19.92 -3.89
C TYR A 178 2.62 19.73 -4.04
N TRP A 179 2.09 18.62 -3.53
CA TRP A 179 0.66 18.32 -3.64
C TRP A 179 -0.22 19.19 -2.74
N HIS A 180 0.33 19.74 -1.65
CA HIS A 180 -0.39 20.70 -0.81
C HIS A 180 -0.86 21.90 -1.63
N ASP A 181 -0.02 22.42 -2.52
CA ASP A 181 -0.35 23.55 -3.38
C ASP A 181 -1.35 23.18 -4.49
N PHE A 182 -1.45 21.91 -4.84
CA PHE A 182 -2.34 21.36 -5.86
C PHE A 182 -3.45 20.46 -5.27
N LEU A 183 -3.62 20.47 -3.95
CA LEU A 183 -4.67 19.70 -3.31
C LEU A 183 -6.02 20.34 -3.57
N ILE A 184 -6.66 19.91 -4.66
CA ILE A 184 -7.95 20.42 -5.05
C ILE A 184 -9.02 19.64 -4.30
N THR A 185 -9.79 20.37 -3.49
CA THR A 185 -10.94 19.85 -2.76
C THR A 185 -12.23 20.46 -3.27
N GLN A 186 -13.27 19.66 -3.32
CA GLN A 186 -14.63 20.11 -3.52
C GLN A 186 -15.50 19.50 -2.42
N ASN A 187 -16.28 20.31 -1.74
CA ASN A 187 -17.07 19.87 -0.58
C ASN A 187 -16.22 19.14 0.48
N ASN A 188 -15.03 19.64 0.75
CA ASN A 188 -14.04 19.05 1.67
C ASN A 188 -13.56 17.63 1.30
N MET A 189 -13.74 17.20 0.05
CA MET A 189 -13.22 15.95 -0.47
C MET A 189 -12.18 16.20 -1.55
N ILE A 190 -11.14 15.36 -1.58
CA ILE A 190 -10.13 15.40 -2.65
C ILE A 190 -10.81 14.96 -3.95
N THR A 191 -10.74 15.80 -4.99
CA THR A 191 -11.38 15.53 -6.28
C THR A 191 -10.62 14.49 -7.09
N VAL A 192 -11.34 13.76 -7.94
CA VAL A 192 -10.73 12.94 -9.00
C VAL A 192 -10.01 13.85 -10.00
N GLY A 193 -8.80 13.49 -10.37
CA GLY A 193 -7.94 14.25 -11.30
C GLY A 193 -6.50 14.34 -10.79
N CYS A 194 -5.66 15.00 -11.58
CA CYS A 194 -4.26 15.23 -11.26
C CYS A 194 -3.94 16.72 -11.49
N GLY A 195 -3.64 17.47 -10.43
CA GLY A 195 -3.42 18.92 -10.47
C GLY A 195 -4.71 19.76 -10.54
N TYR A 196 -5.76 19.27 -11.16
CA TYR A 196 -7.09 19.88 -11.23
C TYR A 196 -8.18 18.79 -11.38
N PRO A 197 -9.46 19.09 -11.10
CA PRO A 197 -10.55 18.14 -11.32
C PRO A 197 -10.62 17.72 -12.79
N ASN A 198 -10.42 16.45 -13.06
CA ASN A 198 -10.44 15.94 -14.43
C ASN A 198 -10.79 14.44 -14.46
N LEU A 199 -11.97 14.11 -14.92
CA LEU A 199 -12.44 12.75 -15.08
C LEU A 199 -11.82 12.04 -16.30
N LEU A 200 -11.34 12.79 -17.30
CA LEU A 200 -10.74 12.22 -18.51
C LEU A 200 -9.36 11.59 -18.26
N LEU A 201 -8.70 11.97 -17.15
CA LEU A 201 -7.42 11.38 -16.71
C LEU A 201 -7.60 10.19 -15.78
N SER A 202 -8.82 9.82 -15.45
CA SER A 202 -9.10 8.76 -14.52
C SER A 202 -9.66 7.54 -15.23
N GLU A 203 -9.34 6.40 -14.70
CA GLU A 203 -9.83 5.11 -15.14
C GLU A 203 -11.29 4.91 -14.68
N ASP A 204 -12.03 4.05 -15.36
CA ASP A 204 -13.44 3.79 -15.12
C ASP A 204 -13.75 3.27 -13.71
N TYR A 205 -12.76 2.70 -13.03
CA TYR A 205 -12.90 2.23 -11.64
C TYR A 205 -12.80 3.37 -10.61
N ASN A 206 -12.39 4.57 -10.99
CA ASN A 206 -12.28 5.69 -10.06
C ASN A 206 -13.66 6.27 -9.72
N ALA A 207 -13.98 6.27 -8.44
CA ALA A 207 -15.14 6.89 -7.84
C ALA A 207 -14.74 8.15 -7.05
N PRO A 208 -15.69 8.98 -6.60
CA PRO A 208 -15.37 10.16 -5.79
C PRO A 208 -14.51 9.91 -4.56
N GLY A 209 -14.58 8.73 -3.97
CA GLY A 209 -13.74 8.31 -2.83
C GLY A 209 -12.36 7.79 -3.19
N SER A 210 -12.09 7.48 -4.46
CA SER A 210 -10.82 6.86 -4.88
C SER A 210 -9.58 7.69 -4.56
N PRO A 211 -9.57 9.04 -4.65
CA PRO A 211 -8.42 9.84 -4.27
C PRO A 211 -7.99 9.70 -2.80
N ALA A 212 -8.88 9.20 -1.92
CA ALA A 212 -8.53 8.91 -0.53
C ALA A 212 -7.45 7.81 -0.38
N TRP A 213 -7.15 7.04 -1.43
CA TRP A 213 -6.00 6.15 -1.46
C TRP A 213 -4.67 6.87 -1.22
N ALA A 214 -4.60 8.17 -1.50
CA ALA A 214 -3.47 9.03 -1.18
C ALA A 214 -3.14 9.05 0.33
N LEU A 215 -4.14 8.80 1.20
CA LEU A 215 -3.96 8.79 2.66
C LEU A 215 -3.02 7.68 3.15
N LYS A 216 -2.61 6.74 2.30
CA LYS A 216 -1.50 5.81 2.59
C LYS A 216 -0.22 6.54 3.01
N ALA A 217 0.03 7.74 2.48
CA ALA A 217 1.17 8.55 2.89
C ALA A 217 1.15 8.90 4.39
N PHE A 218 -0.03 8.94 5.01
CA PHE A 218 -0.18 9.27 6.41
C PHE A 218 -0.11 8.08 7.38
N VAL A 219 0.22 6.89 6.90
CA VAL A 219 0.52 5.76 7.81
C VAL A 219 1.73 6.06 8.70
N LEU A 220 2.56 7.03 8.33
CA LEU A 220 3.62 7.59 9.18
C LEU A 220 3.11 8.08 10.55
N LEU A 221 1.86 8.52 10.63
CA LEU A 221 1.26 8.98 11.90
C LEU A 221 1.06 7.83 12.91
N THR A 222 1.29 6.58 12.51
CA THR A 222 1.29 5.42 13.41
C THR A 222 2.61 5.22 14.14
N LEU A 223 3.65 5.96 13.74
CA LEU A 223 4.95 5.89 14.38
C LEU A 223 4.90 6.57 15.77
N PRO A 224 5.63 6.04 16.76
CA PRO A 224 5.70 6.68 18.07
C PRO A 224 6.39 8.05 17.97
N GLY A 225 6.01 9.01 18.84
CA GLY A 225 6.61 10.34 18.87
C GLY A 225 8.11 10.37 19.15
N SER A 226 8.67 9.24 19.62
CA SER A 226 10.12 9.06 19.82
C SER A 226 10.86 8.56 18.57
N HIS A 227 10.14 8.28 17.48
CA HIS A 227 10.76 7.81 16.24
C HIS A 227 11.60 8.93 15.62
N SER A 228 12.74 8.58 15.05
CA SER A 228 13.71 9.53 14.47
C SER A 228 13.26 10.18 13.15
N PHE A 229 12.15 9.68 12.58
CA PHE A 229 11.53 10.26 11.38
C PHE A 229 10.80 11.55 11.68
#